data_ccb23ad1038728c9e6f5c8bc16ab3779
#
_entry.id   ccb23ad1038728c9e6f5c8bc16ab3779
#
_cell.length_a   1.000
_cell.length_b   1.000
_cell.length_c   1.000
_cell.angle_alpha   90.00
_cell.angle_beta   90.00
_cell.angle_gamma   90.00
#
_symmetry.space_group_name_H-M   'P 1'
#
loop_
_entity.id
_entity.type
_entity.pdbx_description
1 polymer ?
#
loop_
_entity_poly.entity_id
_entity_poly.type
_entity_poly.pdbx_seq_one_letter_code
_entity_poly.pdbx_strand_id
1 'polypeptide(L)'
;MMNKIGGGVKTTWMLKVLLMSIFSIHYSLFTASAQVGEYRTDLAVGFNGGYTMSSLAFVPKVPQGQLGGMTAGFSARYTCEKYFKSICAIVGEVNLTQMGWKEDILDINDQPVVLHTDETQTLRYERKMRYLQIPVFARMGWGRERRGLQFFFQIGPQMGFFLSETTDANFDVRQTEFNPGPRDKPNPSYKYSASRVSDVVAQDSMAVENTFDYGIAAGAGVEFSHRKLGHFLLEGRYYYGLGNIYGASKRDYFARSNFGNIVIKFTYLFDIIRTKDSKIK
;
A
#
# COMPACT_ATOMS: atom_id res chain seq x y z
N MET A 1 30.62 -1.62 49.59
CA MET A 1 30.86 -2.92 48.94
C MET A 1 29.62 -3.76 49.03
N MET A 2 28.73 -3.79 48.06
CA MET A 2 27.65 -4.80 48.02
C MET A 2 27.05 -4.84 46.61
N ASN A 3 27.36 -5.90 45.93
CA ASN A 3 26.62 -6.70 44.96
C ASN A 3 25.69 -6.05 43.94
N LYS A 4 26.22 -5.95 42.73
CA LYS A 4 25.51 -5.90 41.46
C LYS A 4 25.78 -7.20 40.66
N ILE A 5 25.17 -8.30 41.05
CA ILE A 5 25.21 -9.56 40.27
C ILE A 5 23.83 -10.21 40.37
N GLY A 6 22.92 -9.85 39.50
CA GLY A 6 21.58 -10.44 39.47
C GLY A 6 20.79 -10.28 38.19
N GLY A 7 21.22 -9.39 37.28
CA GLY A 7 20.45 -9.06 36.07
C GLY A 7 20.73 -9.94 34.83
N GLY A 8 21.93 -10.48 34.71
CA GLY A 8 22.34 -11.18 33.47
C GLY A 8 21.81 -12.62 33.31
N VAL A 9 21.51 -13.30 34.42
CA VAL A 9 21.09 -14.72 34.36
C VAL A 9 19.62 -14.87 33.95
N LYS A 10 18.76 -13.92 34.32
CA LYS A 10 17.33 -13.96 33.95
C LYS A 10 17.13 -13.68 32.45
N THR A 11 17.90 -12.76 31.86
CA THR A 11 17.79 -12.37 30.45
C THR A 11 18.27 -13.50 29.52
N THR A 12 19.34 -14.19 29.89
CA THR A 12 19.83 -15.33 29.09
C THR A 12 18.91 -16.54 29.17
N TRP A 13 18.23 -16.75 30.31
CA TRP A 13 17.25 -17.83 30.45
C TRP A 13 15.98 -17.55 29.59
N MET A 14 15.44 -16.32 29.62
CA MET A 14 14.31 -15.93 28.80
C MET A 14 14.63 -16.03 27.31
N LEU A 15 15.84 -15.65 26.89
CA LEU A 15 16.28 -15.79 25.49
C LEU A 15 16.36 -17.25 25.05
N LYS A 16 16.84 -18.16 25.93
CA LYS A 16 16.86 -19.60 25.64
C LYS A 16 15.46 -20.21 25.55
N VAL A 17 14.53 -19.79 26.42
CA VAL A 17 13.14 -20.23 26.35
C VAL A 17 12.46 -19.73 25.09
N LEU A 18 12.70 -18.47 24.70
CA LEU A 18 12.19 -17.91 23.45
C LEU A 18 12.74 -18.64 22.21
N LEU A 19 14.04 -18.92 22.19
CA LEU A 19 14.67 -19.69 21.12
C LEU A 19 14.15 -21.13 21.06
N MET A 20 13.94 -21.79 22.20
CA MET A 20 13.36 -23.14 22.24
C MET A 20 11.89 -23.15 21.79
N SER A 21 11.11 -22.13 22.14
CA SER A 21 9.71 -22.01 21.66
C SER A 21 9.65 -21.76 20.15
N ILE A 22 10.51 -20.93 19.60
CA ILE A 22 10.63 -20.71 18.15
C ILE A 22 11.05 -22.01 17.45
N PHE A 23 12.00 -22.74 18.03
CA PHE A 23 12.48 -24.01 17.47
C PHE A 23 11.41 -25.11 17.53
N SER A 24 10.61 -25.18 18.60
CA SER A 24 9.50 -26.14 18.71
C SER A 24 8.34 -25.82 17.75
N ILE A 25 8.05 -24.52 17.51
CA ILE A 25 7.08 -24.09 16.49
C ILE A 25 7.57 -24.46 15.09
N HIS A 26 8.86 -24.26 14.78
CA HIS A 26 9.44 -24.70 13.51
C HIS A 26 9.35 -26.22 13.33
N TYR A 27 9.65 -27.01 14.38
CA TYR A 27 9.58 -28.48 14.29
C TYR A 27 8.14 -28.98 14.09
N SER A 28 7.16 -28.37 14.75
CA SER A 28 5.76 -28.72 14.56
C SER A 28 5.21 -28.39 13.17
N LEU A 29 5.75 -27.36 12.52
CA LEU A 29 5.42 -27.01 11.14
C LEU A 29 6.00 -28.04 10.13
N PHE A 30 7.15 -28.62 10.42
CA PHE A 30 7.75 -29.65 9.55
C PHE A 30 7.12 -31.06 9.73
N THR A 31 6.56 -31.37 10.90
CA THR A 31 5.87 -32.65 11.12
C THR A 31 4.41 -32.66 10.60
N ALA A 32 3.84 -31.51 10.24
CA ALA A 32 2.53 -31.42 9.64
C ALA A 32 2.47 -31.83 8.14
N SER A 33 3.56 -32.32 7.57
CA SER A 33 3.69 -32.66 6.15
C SER A 33 3.08 -34.00 5.70
N ALA A 34 2.23 -34.62 6.52
CA ALA A 34 1.55 -35.88 6.14
C ALA A 34 0.21 -35.67 5.41
N GLN A 35 -0.17 -34.43 5.10
CA GLN A 35 -1.37 -34.16 4.31
C GLN A 35 -0.96 -33.91 2.86
N VAL A 36 -1.07 -34.93 2.03
CA VAL A 36 -0.88 -34.83 0.59
C VAL A 36 -1.94 -33.89 0.02
N GLY A 37 -1.55 -32.70 -0.36
CA GLY A 37 -2.41 -31.75 -1.08
C GLY A 37 -2.72 -32.28 -2.47
N GLU A 38 -3.92 -32.02 -2.96
CA GLU A 38 -4.26 -32.30 -4.35
C GLU A 38 -3.56 -31.26 -5.23
N TYR A 39 -2.57 -31.73 -6.01
CA TYR A 39 -1.83 -30.87 -6.93
C TYR A 39 -2.75 -30.32 -8.02
N ARG A 40 -2.69 -29.01 -8.25
CA ARG A 40 -3.49 -28.29 -9.24
C ARG A 40 -2.57 -27.50 -10.18
N THR A 41 -2.98 -27.39 -11.43
CA THR A 41 -2.31 -26.58 -12.47
C THR A 41 -3.33 -25.67 -13.16
N ASP A 42 -4.25 -25.08 -12.38
CA ASP A 42 -5.27 -24.23 -12.95
C ASP A 42 -4.72 -22.82 -13.16
N LEU A 43 -4.78 -22.32 -14.38
CA LEU A 43 -4.40 -20.97 -14.76
C LEU A 43 -5.62 -20.17 -15.18
N ALA A 44 -5.89 -19.08 -14.51
CA ALA A 44 -6.92 -18.12 -14.85
C ALA A 44 -6.30 -16.75 -15.08
N VAL A 45 -6.79 -16.03 -16.08
CA VAL A 45 -6.37 -14.66 -16.37
C VAL A 45 -7.58 -13.77 -16.55
N GLY A 46 -7.39 -12.46 -16.45
CA GLY A 46 -8.47 -11.52 -16.65
C GLY A 46 -8.13 -10.09 -16.36
N PHE A 47 -9.16 -9.29 -16.14
CA PHE A 47 -9.06 -7.86 -15.95
C PHE A 47 -9.48 -7.48 -14.54
N ASN A 48 -8.89 -6.41 -14.05
CA ASN A 48 -9.28 -5.83 -12.78
C ASN A 48 -9.45 -4.32 -12.92
N GLY A 49 -10.28 -3.76 -12.04
CA GLY A 49 -10.48 -2.32 -11.92
C GLY A 49 -10.99 -1.99 -10.53
N GLY A 50 -10.67 -0.78 -10.04
CA GLY A 50 -11.06 -0.41 -8.71
C GLY A 50 -10.80 1.05 -8.38
N TYR A 51 -11.11 1.38 -7.13
CA TYR A 51 -10.91 2.69 -6.55
C TYR A 51 -9.81 2.63 -5.50
N THR A 52 -8.91 3.60 -5.52
CA THR A 52 -7.82 3.75 -4.56
C THR A 52 -8.05 4.96 -3.68
N MET A 53 -7.76 4.82 -2.40
CA MET A 53 -7.65 5.91 -1.45
C MET A 53 -6.22 5.91 -0.95
N SER A 54 -5.47 6.96 -1.27
CA SER A 54 -4.05 7.04 -1.01
C SER A 54 -3.69 8.23 -0.13
N SER A 55 -2.64 8.06 0.65
CA SER A 55 -2.00 9.11 1.43
C SER A 55 -0.50 8.85 1.50
N LEU A 56 0.26 9.88 1.90
CA LEU A 56 1.70 9.79 2.06
C LEU A 56 2.08 10.02 3.52
N ALA A 57 2.87 9.12 4.09
CA ALA A 57 3.38 9.31 5.44
C ALA A 57 4.64 10.16 5.40
N PHE A 58 4.53 11.44 5.77
CA PHE A 58 5.66 12.35 5.89
C PHE A 58 6.26 12.38 7.29
N VAL A 59 7.56 12.61 7.36
CA VAL A 59 8.27 13.00 8.58
C VAL A 59 9.14 14.23 8.26
N PRO A 60 8.85 15.39 8.87
CA PRO A 60 7.81 15.70 9.85
C PRO A 60 6.39 15.48 9.33
N LYS A 61 5.45 15.21 10.23
CA LYS A 61 4.06 14.89 9.87
C LYS A 61 3.35 16.09 9.26
N VAL A 62 2.76 15.90 8.11
CA VAL A 62 1.90 16.86 7.42
C VAL A 62 0.45 16.37 7.52
N PRO A 63 -0.51 17.20 7.92
CA PRO A 63 -1.93 16.86 7.87
C PRO A 63 -2.40 16.64 6.44
N GLN A 64 -3.05 15.52 6.20
CA GLN A 64 -3.48 15.11 4.87
C GLN A 64 -4.86 14.46 4.92
N GLY A 65 -5.67 14.77 3.92
CA GLY A 65 -6.80 13.97 3.53
C GLY A 65 -6.39 12.84 2.57
N GLN A 66 -7.22 11.83 2.47
CA GLN A 66 -7.01 10.76 1.49
C GLN A 66 -7.34 11.27 0.08
N LEU A 67 -6.45 11.01 -0.86
CA LEU A 67 -6.69 11.29 -2.28
C LEU A 67 -7.34 10.08 -2.95
N GLY A 68 -8.48 10.31 -3.58
CA GLY A 68 -9.16 9.33 -4.41
C GLY A 68 -8.48 9.16 -5.77
N GLY A 69 -8.35 7.91 -6.23
CA GLY A 69 -7.79 7.58 -7.54
C GLY A 69 -8.44 6.34 -8.12
N MET A 70 -8.04 5.96 -9.32
CA MET A 70 -8.49 4.76 -9.99
C MET A 70 -7.31 3.81 -10.24
N THR A 71 -7.61 2.52 -10.26
CA THR A 71 -6.69 1.47 -10.68
C THR A 71 -7.36 0.59 -11.70
N ALA A 72 -6.62 0.16 -12.72
CA ALA A 72 -7.08 -0.79 -13.71
C ALA A 72 -5.90 -1.60 -14.25
N GLY A 73 -6.14 -2.85 -14.61
CA GLY A 73 -5.07 -3.71 -15.11
C GLY A 73 -5.48 -5.13 -15.41
N PHE A 74 -4.47 -5.98 -15.47
CA PHE A 74 -4.59 -7.40 -15.76
C PHE A 74 -4.19 -8.21 -14.53
N SER A 75 -4.84 -9.37 -14.35
CA SER A 75 -4.55 -10.32 -13.28
C SER A 75 -4.37 -11.71 -13.86
N ALA A 76 -3.41 -12.44 -13.30
CA ALA A 76 -3.19 -13.85 -13.57
C ALA A 76 -3.15 -14.60 -12.24
N ARG A 77 -3.88 -15.70 -12.15
CA ARG A 77 -3.92 -16.56 -10.97
C ARG A 77 -3.51 -17.97 -11.35
N TYR A 78 -2.48 -18.47 -10.70
CA TYR A 78 -2.05 -19.85 -10.79
C TYR A 78 -2.41 -20.58 -9.50
N THR A 79 -3.35 -21.53 -9.56
CA THR A 79 -3.74 -22.36 -8.43
C THR A 79 -2.80 -23.55 -8.36
N CYS A 80 -2.02 -23.66 -7.26
CA CYS A 80 -0.97 -24.64 -7.09
C CYS A 80 -1.50 -25.94 -6.47
N GLU A 81 -2.25 -25.82 -5.37
CA GLU A 81 -2.63 -26.95 -4.53
C GLU A 81 -3.96 -26.70 -3.82
N LYS A 82 -4.61 -27.78 -3.47
CA LYS A 82 -5.81 -27.81 -2.65
C LYS A 82 -5.63 -28.74 -1.47
N TYR A 83 -5.79 -28.21 -0.28
CA TYR A 83 -5.79 -28.94 0.98
C TYR A 83 -7.19 -28.95 1.58
N PHE A 84 -7.92 -30.08 1.53
CA PHE A 84 -9.30 -30.19 2.02
C PHE A 84 -10.21 -29.04 1.57
N LYS A 85 -10.33 -27.99 2.39
CA LYS A 85 -11.15 -26.80 2.13
C LYS A 85 -10.32 -25.56 1.75
N SER A 86 -8.99 -25.62 1.84
CA SER A 86 -8.10 -24.52 1.55
C SER A 86 -7.49 -24.66 0.16
N ILE A 87 -7.51 -23.59 -0.61
CA ILE A 87 -6.99 -23.52 -1.96
C ILE A 87 -5.83 -22.52 -1.97
N CYS A 88 -4.65 -22.98 -2.37
CA CYS A 88 -3.46 -22.16 -2.45
C CYS A 88 -3.22 -21.75 -3.89
N ALA A 89 -2.97 -20.46 -4.11
CA ALA A 89 -2.70 -19.90 -5.42
C ALA A 89 -1.65 -18.79 -5.33
N ILE A 90 -0.98 -18.55 -6.45
CA ILE A 90 -0.14 -17.38 -6.69
C ILE A 90 -0.93 -16.44 -7.61
N VAL A 91 -0.98 -15.16 -7.27
CA VAL A 91 -1.65 -14.14 -8.06
C VAL A 91 -0.63 -13.07 -8.44
N GLY A 92 -0.47 -12.83 -9.74
CA GLY A 92 0.32 -11.72 -10.28
C GLY A 92 -0.59 -10.72 -10.97
N GLU A 93 -0.28 -9.45 -10.85
CA GLU A 93 -1.05 -8.41 -11.51
C GLU A 93 -0.11 -7.38 -12.14
N VAL A 94 -0.65 -6.66 -13.13
CA VAL A 94 -0.02 -5.47 -13.71
C VAL A 94 -1.11 -4.40 -13.79
N ASN A 95 -0.96 -3.37 -12.97
CA ASN A 95 -1.99 -2.35 -12.79
C ASN A 95 -1.43 -0.96 -13.07
N LEU A 96 -2.20 -0.13 -13.78
CA LEU A 96 -2.01 1.31 -13.84
C LEU A 96 -2.84 1.91 -12.70
N THR A 97 -2.17 2.59 -11.77
CA THR A 97 -2.80 3.12 -10.56
C THR A 97 -2.50 4.60 -10.42
N GLN A 98 -3.55 5.37 -10.15
CA GLN A 98 -3.43 6.76 -9.73
C GLN A 98 -3.43 6.79 -8.20
N MET A 99 -2.41 7.42 -7.62
CA MET A 99 -2.27 7.62 -6.19
C MET A 99 -1.60 8.96 -5.90
N GLY A 100 -1.59 9.40 -4.66
CA GLY A 100 -1.02 10.69 -4.26
C GLY A 100 -1.53 11.10 -2.90
N TRP A 101 -1.60 12.40 -2.67
CA TRP A 101 -2.14 12.96 -1.43
C TRP A 101 -2.84 14.28 -1.68
N LYS A 102 -3.72 14.62 -0.75
CA LYS A 102 -4.37 15.91 -0.62
C LYS A 102 -3.94 16.51 0.71
N GLU A 103 -3.44 17.72 0.70
CA GLU A 103 -3.01 18.38 1.90
C GLU A 103 -4.13 19.19 2.53
N ASP A 104 -4.28 19.06 3.85
CA ASP A 104 -5.12 19.90 4.65
C ASP A 104 -4.25 21.07 5.19
N ILE A 105 -4.32 22.22 4.52
CA ILE A 105 -3.53 23.42 4.87
C ILE A 105 -4.21 24.11 6.03
N LEU A 106 -3.61 23.96 7.21
CA LEU A 106 -4.16 24.47 8.46
C LEU A 106 -3.32 25.63 9.00
N ASP A 107 -3.97 26.51 9.76
CA ASP A 107 -3.32 27.55 10.55
C ASP A 107 -2.81 27.02 11.91
N ILE A 108 -2.30 27.91 12.75
CA ILE A 108 -1.82 27.58 14.10
C ILE A 108 -2.92 27.08 15.03
N ASN A 109 -4.20 27.38 14.73
CA ASN A 109 -5.39 26.99 15.51
C ASN A 109 -6.08 25.75 14.93
N ASP A 110 -5.40 25.02 14.02
CA ASP A 110 -5.96 23.87 13.28
C ASP A 110 -7.21 24.22 12.45
N GLN A 111 -7.35 25.50 12.01
CA GLN A 111 -8.42 25.92 11.12
C GLN A 111 -7.94 25.93 9.66
N PRO A 112 -8.82 25.61 8.69
CA PRO A 112 -8.47 25.68 7.28
C PRO A 112 -8.06 27.10 6.89
N VAL A 113 -6.94 27.22 6.20
CA VAL A 113 -6.43 28.51 5.72
C VAL A 113 -7.24 28.95 4.51
N VAL A 114 -7.71 30.20 4.53
CA VAL A 114 -8.46 30.80 3.43
C VAL A 114 -7.57 31.62 2.51
N LEU A 115 -7.99 31.80 1.28
CA LEU A 115 -7.31 32.62 0.29
C LEU A 115 -7.53 34.10 0.63
N HIS A 116 -6.47 34.92 0.64
CA HIS A 116 -6.58 36.36 0.96
C HIS A 116 -7.41 37.14 -0.06
N THR A 117 -7.50 36.66 -1.29
CA THR A 117 -8.30 37.30 -2.36
C THR A 117 -9.80 36.90 -2.28
N ASP A 118 -10.12 35.77 -1.64
CA ASP A 118 -11.47 35.26 -1.50
C ASP A 118 -11.56 34.45 -0.21
N GLU A 119 -12.04 35.05 0.86
CA GLU A 119 -12.17 34.44 2.18
C GLU A 119 -13.19 33.27 2.23
N THR A 120 -13.95 33.06 1.16
CA THR A 120 -14.89 31.92 1.06
C THR A 120 -14.19 30.65 0.59
N GLN A 121 -13.00 30.75 0.01
CA GLN A 121 -12.24 29.62 -0.51
C GLN A 121 -11.06 29.23 0.39
N THR A 122 -11.02 27.96 0.78
CA THR A 122 -9.88 27.40 1.50
C THR A 122 -8.76 27.02 0.52
N LEU A 123 -7.50 27.15 0.96
CA LEU A 123 -6.35 26.72 0.19
C LEU A 123 -6.39 25.19 0.03
N ARG A 124 -6.18 24.73 -1.19
CA ARG A 124 -6.16 23.32 -1.56
C ARG A 124 -4.94 23.00 -2.40
N TYR A 125 -4.28 21.90 -2.03
CA TYR A 125 -3.15 21.34 -2.76
C TYR A 125 -3.33 19.84 -2.88
N GLU A 126 -3.28 19.33 -4.11
CA GLU A 126 -3.35 17.91 -4.42
C GLU A 126 -2.20 17.55 -5.37
N ARG A 127 -1.48 16.47 -5.06
CA ARG A 127 -0.46 15.92 -5.97
C ARG A 127 -0.85 14.51 -6.36
N LYS A 128 -1.13 14.34 -7.65
CA LYS A 128 -1.59 13.11 -8.27
C LYS A 128 -0.44 12.48 -9.02
N MET A 129 -0.17 11.20 -8.74
CA MET A 129 0.90 10.44 -9.38
C MET A 129 0.33 9.20 -10.05
N ARG A 130 0.92 8.81 -11.17
CA ARG A 130 0.57 7.58 -11.89
C ARG A 130 1.72 6.61 -11.75
N TYR A 131 1.39 5.38 -11.37
CA TYR A 131 2.33 4.28 -11.19
C TYR A 131 1.89 3.06 -11.98
N LEU A 132 2.86 2.35 -12.55
CA LEU A 132 2.70 0.97 -12.98
C LEU A 132 3.03 0.08 -11.77
N GLN A 133 2.04 -0.64 -11.25
CA GLN A 133 2.19 -1.51 -10.08
C GLN A 133 2.19 -2.97 -10.48
N ILE A 134 3.13 -3.74 -9.93
CA ILE A 134 3.28 -5.17 -10.18
C ILE A 134 3.31 -5.90 -8.84
N PRO A 135 2.14 -6.20 -8.26
CA PRO A 135 2.04 -7.04 -7.08
C PRO A 135 2.11 -8.53 -7.43
N VAL A 136 2.73 -9.30 -6.52
CA VAL A 136 2.75 -10.76 -6.55
C VAL A 136 2.30 -11.28 -5.20
N PHE A 137 1.21 -12.04 -5.16
CA PHE A 137 0.60 -12.50 -3.92
C PHE A 137 0.64 -14.01 -3.76
N ALA A 138 0.88 -14.44 -2.55
CA ALA A 138 0.46 -15.74 -2.07
C ALA A 138 -0.99 -15.61 -1.60
N ARG A 139 -1.89 -16.40 -2.17
CA ARG A 139 -3.32 -16.37 -1.89
C ARG A 139 -3.77 -17.68 -1.28
N MET A 140 -4.59 -17.58 -0.26
CA MET A 140 -5.27 -18.70 0.37
C MET A 140 -6.79 -18.46 0.36
N GLY A 141 -7.53 -19.42 -0.15
CA GLY A 141 -8.99 -19.36 -0.29
C GLY A 141 -9.69 -20.49 0.40
N TRP A 142 -10.89 -20.23 0.93
CA TRP A 142 -11.74 -21.21 1.61
C TRP A 142 -13.16 -21.16 1.05
N GLY A 143 -13.70 -22.29 0.67
CA GLY A 143 -15.04 -22.38 0.15
C GLY A 143 -15.14 -23.26 -1.10
N ARG A 144 -16.04 -22.89 -2.00
CA ARG A 144 -16.32 -23.66 -3.22
C ARG A 144 -15.47 -23.16 -4.39
N GLU A 145 -14.56 -24.00 -4.86
CA GLU A 145 -13.58 -23.67 -5.90
C GLU A 145 -14.19 -23.35 -7.28
N ARG A 146 -15.13 -24.18 -7.75
CA ARG A 146 -15.60 -24.12 -9.15
C ARG A 146 -17.04 -23.65 -9.31
N ARG A 147 -17.79 -23.58 -8.23
CA ARG A 147 -19.21 -23.26 -8.25
C ARG A 147 -19.70 -22.71 -6.92
N GLY A 148 -19.85 -21.41 -6.83
CA GLY A 148 -20.35 -20.74 -5.63
C GLY A 148 -19.36 -19.79 -5.02
N LEU A 149 -19.51 -19.53 -3.74
CA LEU A 149 -18.77 -18.53 -3.01
C LEU A 149 -17.51 -19.09 -2.34
N GLN A 150 -16.43 -18.34 -2.42
CA GLN A 150 -15.14 -18.55 -1.76
C GLN A 150 -14.71 -17.28 -1.08
N PHE A 151 -14.22 -17.36 0.14
CA PHE A 151 -13.50 -16.27 0.81
C PHE A 151 -12.00 -16.46 0.58
N PHE A 152 -11.27 -15.38 0.45
CA PHE A 152 -9.82 -15.45 0.31
C PHE A 152 -9.10 -14.35 1.06
N PHE A 153 -7.86 -14.64 1.40
CA PHE A 153 -6.86 -13.72 1.88
C PHE A 153 -5.62 -13.83 1.01
N GLN A 154 -4.95 -12.72 0.77
CA GLN A 154 -3.71 -12.70 0.01
C GLN A 154 -2.74 -11.67 0.58
N ILE A 155 -1.45 -11.98 0.48
CA ILE A 155 -0.36 -11.13 0.94
C ILE A 155 0.85 -11.32 0.04
N GLY A 156 1.59 -10.24 -0.18
CA GLY A 156 2.83 -10.34 -0.95
C GLY A 156 3.50 -9.00 -1.21
N PRO A 157 4.67 -9.04 -1.85
CA PRO A 157 5.38 -7.86 -2.28
C PRO A 157 4.64 -7.16 -3.43
N GLN A 158 4.76 -5.85 -3.45
CA GLN A 158 4.28 -5.01 -4.53
C GLN A 158 5.39 -4.06 -4.95
N MET A 159 5.66 -4.02 -6.24
CA MET A 159 6.59 -3.09 -6.87
C MET A 159 5.81 -2.04 -7.65
N GLY A 160 6.32 -0.81 -7.68
CA GLY A 160 5.72 0.31 -8.39
C GLY A 160 6.77 1.08 -9.19
N PHE A 161 6.43 1.47 -10.40
CA PHE A 161 7.25 2.30 -11.26
C PHE A 161 6.53 3.61 -11.52
N PHE A 162 7.15 4.71 -11.16
CA PHE A 162 6.63 6.05 -11.39
C PHE A 162 6.56 6.35 -12.89
N LEU A 163 5.43 6.88 -13.35
CA LEU A 163 5.22 7.25 -14.74
C LEU A 163 5.08 8.75 -14.94
N SER A 164 4.25 9.39 -14.14
CA SER A 164 3.98 10.82 -14.26
C SER A 164 3.33 11.37 -13.00
N GLU A 165 3.42 12.67 -12.84
CA GLU A 165 2.73 13.41 -11.79
C GLU A 165 2.01 14.63 -12.32
N THR A 166 1.01 15.09 -11.58
CA THR A 166 0.26 16.31 -11.84
C THR A 166 -0.10 16.94 -10.52
N THR A 167 0.20 18.21 -10.35
CA THR A 167 -0.18 19.01 -9.20
C THR A 167 -1.42 19.83 -9.53
N ASP A 168 -2.38 19.87 -8.61
CA ASP A 168 -3.59 20.67 -8.68
C ASP A 168 -3.69 21.52 -7.41
N ALA A 169 -3.59 22.83 -7.56
CA ALA A 169 -3.69 23.80 -6.48
C ALA A 169 -4.59 24.95 -6.92
N ASN A 170 -5.40 25.49 -6.01
CA ASN A 170 -6.23 26.66 -6.28
C ASN A 170 -5.49 27.99 -6.05
N PHE A 171 -4.18 27.96 -5.83
CA PHE A 171 -3.31 29.11 -5.67
C PHE A 171 -1.97 28.84 -6.37
N ASP A 172 -1.30 29.92 -6.78
CA ASP A 172 0.03 29.77 -7.36
C ASP A 172 1.10 29.73 -6.27
N VAL A 173 1.59 28.52 -5.98
CA VAL A 173 2.60 28.25 -4.95
C VAL A 173 3.89 29.06 -5.15
N ARG A 174 4.17 29.52 -6.37
CA ARG A 174 5.37 30.30 -6.72
C ARG A 174 5.22 31.79 -6.47
N GLN A 175 4.01 32.29 -6.20
CA GLN A 175 3.81 33.70 -5.90
C GLN A 175 4.53 34.08 -4.60
N THR A 176 5.01 35.32 -4.57
CA THR A 176 5.82 35.86 -3.47
C THR A 176 5.09 35.78 -2.13
N GLU A 177 3.76 35.92 -2.09
CA GLU A 177 2.98 35.89 -0.88
C GLU A 177 2.91 34.51 -0.18
N PHE A 178 3.15 33.43 -0.93
CA PHE A 178 3.17 32.05 -0.40
C PHE A 178 4.59 31.55 -0.08
N ASN A 179 5.63 32.24 -0.55
CA ASN A 179 7.00 31.82 -0.36
C ASN A 179 7.64 32.52 0.86
N PRO A 180 7.99 31.80 1.93
CA PRO A 180 8.61 32.39 3.13
C PRO A 180 9.99 33.00 2.88
N GLY A 181 10.64 32.67 1.77
CA GLY A 181 12.04 33.01 1.51
C GLY A 181 13.03 32.15 2.33
N PRO A 182 14.31 32.30 2.07
CA PRO A 182 15.35 31.64 2.85
C PRO A 182 15.42 32.20 4.27
N ARG A 183 15.91 31.38 5.22
CA ARG A 183 15.92 31.70 6.66
C ARG A 183 16.77 32.98 6.97
N ASP A 184 17.80 33.22 6.20
CA ASP A 184 18.69 34.40 6.32
C ASP A 184 18.13 35.66 5.66
N LYS A 185 17.17 35.53 4.76
CA LYS A 185 16.46 36.62 4.08
C LYS A 185 14.96 36.30 3.99
N PRO A 186 14.22 36.41 5.10
CA PRO A 186 12.78 36.14 5.10
C PRO A 186 12.06 37.12 4.18
N ASN A 187 11.07 36.63 3.46
CA ASN A 187 10.29 37.43 2.53
C ASN A 187 9.29 38.32 3.27
N PRO A 188 9.38 39.65 3.22
CA PRO A 188 8.43 40.53 3.90
C PRO A 188 7.00 40.46 3.33
N SER A 189 6.84 39.98 2.11
CA SER A 189 5.51 39.82 1.47
C SER A 189 4.82 38.50 1.81
N TYR A 190 5.47 37.65 2.61
CA TYR A 190 4.89 36.38 3.04
C TYR A 190 3.74 36.59 4.02
N LYS A 191 2.53 36.23 3.60
CA LYS A 191 1.28 36.52 4.36
C LYS A 191 0.83 35.35 5.23
N TYR A 192 1.37 34.15 5.03
CA TYR A 192 0.92 32.91 5.64
C TYR A 192 1.88 32.35 6.69
N SER A 193 2.59 33.23 7.40
CA SER A 193 3.64 32.87 8.38
C SER A 193 3.13 31.99 9.54
N ALA A 194 1.86 32.07 9.87
CA ALA A 194 1.23 31.26 10.92
C ALA A 194 0.50 30.02 10.38
N SER A 195 0.78 29.62 9.14
CA SER A 195 0.15 28.49 8.48
C SER A 195 1.18 27.49 8.00
N ARG A 196 0.71 26.31 7.54
CA ARG A 196 1.55 25.25 6.94
C ARG A 196 1.79 25.43 5.44
N VAL A 197 1.57 26.59 4.89
CA VAL A 197 1.82 26.89 3.46
C VAL A 197 3.28 26.66 3.08
N SER A 198 4.23 26.89 4.01
CA SER A 198 5.64 26.58 3.78
C SER A 198 5.92 25.09 3.50
N ASP A 199 5.12 24.18 4.08
CA ASP A 199 5.25 22.74 3.82
C ASP A 199 4.81 22.42 2.38
N VAL A 200 3.75 23.07 1.89
CA VAL A 200 3.27 22.94 0.50
C VAL A 200 4.30 23.46 -0.48
N VAL A 201 4.89 24.64 -0.22
CA VAL A 201 5.94 25.20 -1.07
C VAL A 201 7.15 24.28 -1.13
N ALA A 202 7.55 23.70 0.00
CA ALA A 202 8.64 22.71 0.04
C ALA A 202 8.31 21.48 -0.80
N GLN A 203 7.10 20.92 -0.66
CA GLN A 203 6.66 19.74 -1.42
C GLN A 203 6.60 20.03 -2.93
N ASP A 204 6.07 21.17 -3.33
CA ASP A 204 5.96 21.56 -4.74
C ASP A 204 7.33 21.75 -5.39
N SER A 205 8.31 22.23 -4.63
CA SER A 205 9.68 22.43 -5.11
C SER A 205 10.48 21.12 -5.25
N MET A 206 10.03 20.02 -4.61
CA MET A 206 10.72 18.73 -4.62
C MET A 206 10.22 17.85 -5.74
N ALA A 207 11.14 17.45 -6.64
CA ALA A 207 10.85 16.43 -7.65
C ALA A 207 10.85 15.02 -7.03
N VAL A 208 10.14 14.09 -7.67
CA VAL A 208 10.25 12.66 -7.34
C VAL A 208 11.65 12.18 -7.69
N GLU A 209 12.46 11.83 -6.68
CA GLU A 209 13.82 11.32 -6.88
C GLU A 209 13.82 9.81 -7.12
N ASN A 210 12.99 9.07 -6.37
CA ASN A 210 12.90 7.63 -6.49
C ASN A 210 11.71 7.24 -7.37
N THR A 211 12.03 6.83 -8.59
CA THR A 211 11.02 6.35 -9.56
C THR A 211 10.56 4.92 -9.29
N PHE A 212 11.25 4.19 -8.40
CA PHE A 212 10.93 2.83 -7.99
C PHE A 212 10.39 2.82 -6.57
N ASP A 213 9.13 2.41 -6.42
CA ASP A 213 8.46 2.20 -5.13
C ASP A 213 8.32 0.69 -4.87
N TYR A 214 8.45 0.29 -3.62
CA TYR A 214 8.29 -1.09 -3.20
C TYR A 214 7.69 -1.16 -1.81
N GLY A 215 6.96 -2.24 -1.56
CA GLY A 215 6.30 -2.42 -0.27
C GLY A 215 5.60 -3.77 -0.18
N ILE A 216 4.75 -3.87 0.82
CA ILE A 216 3.96 -5.05 1.12
C ILE A 216 2.49 -4.70 0.95
N ALA A 217 1.76 -5.56 0.27
CA ALA A 217 0.31 -5.44 0.15
C ALA A 217 -0.37 -6.68 0.74
N ALA A 218 -1.46 -6.45 1.44
CA ALA A 218 -2.31 -7.50 1.97
C ALA A 218 -3.77 -7.19 1.67
N GLY A 219 -4.55 -8.20 1.35
CA GLY A 219 -5.96 -8.04 1.00
C GLY A 219 -6.79 -9.25 1.33
N ALA A 220 -8.08 -9.00 1.46
CA ALA A 220 -9.09 -10.04 1.67
C ALA A 220 -10.29 -9.76 0.77
N GLY A 221 -11.01 -10.81 0.42
CA GLY A 221 -12.15 -10.64 -0.45
C GLY A 221 -13.01 -11.87 -0.60
N VAL A 222 -13.96 -11.74 -1.48
CA VAL A 222 -14.89 -12.80 -1.86
C VAL A 222 -14.79 -13.09 -3.35
N GLU A 223 -14.89 -14.33 -3.71
CA GLU A 223 -14.90 -14.80 -5.08
C GLU A 223 -16.17 -15.60 -5.32
N PHE A 224 -16.88 -15.24 -6.36
CA PHE A 224 -18.00 -16.01 -6.88
C PHE A 224 -17.57 -16.70 -8.17
N SER A 225 -17.53 -18.02 -8.15
CA SER A 225 -17.15 -18.86 -9.29
C SER A 225 -18.36 -19.46 -9.96
N HIS A 226 -18.43 -19.30 -11.29
CA HIS A 226 -19.46 -19.90 -12.12
C HIS A 226 -18.83 -20.74 -13.23
N ARG A 227 -19.27 -21.97 -13.41
CA ARG A 227 -18.66 -22.96 -14.31
C ARG A 227 -18.48 -22.50 -15.76
N LYS A 228 -19.39 -21.66 -16.26
CA LYS A 228 -19.39 -21.16 -17.66
C LYS A 228 -18.95 -19.70 -17.79
N LEU A 229 -19.13 -18.90 -16.74
CA LEU A 229 -18.88 -17.45 -16.78
C LEU A 229 -17.51 -17.07 -16.22
N GLY A 230 -16.80 -17.95 -15.50
CA GLY A 230 -15.53 -17.64 -14.87
C GLY A 230 -15.69 -17.20 -13.42
N HIS A 231 -14.79 -16.32 -12.95
CA HIS A 231 -14.64 -15.95 -11.56
C HIS A 231 -14.79 -14.43 -11.40
N PHE A 232 -15.64 -14.01 -10.50
CA PHE A 232 -15.89 -12.63 -10.11
C PHE A 232 -15.39 -12.41 -8.70
N LEU A 233 -14.45 -11.48 -8.53
CA LEU A 233 -13.81 -11.23 -7.25
C LEU A 233 -14.08 -9.78 -6.83
N LEU A 234 -14.40 -9.61 -5.55
CA LEU A 234 -14.42 -8.31 -4.89
C LEU A 234 -13.42 -8.35 -3.74
N GLU A 235 -12.50 -7.41 -3.72
CA GLU A 235 -11.35 -7.38 -2.82
C GLU A 235 -11.19 -6.00 -2.18
N GLY A 236 -10.87 -6.00 -0.87
CA GLY A 236 -10.30 -4.87 -0.16
C GLY A 236 -8.82 -5.14 0.12
N ARG A 237 -7.94 -4.22 -0.26
CA ARG A 237 -6.47 -4.34 -0.13
C ARG A 237 -5.89 -3.12 0.55
N TYR A 238 -4.88 -3.34 1.38
CA TYR A 238 -4.02 -2.31 1.91
C TYR A 238 -2.60 -2.50 1.41
N TYR A 239 -1.99 -1.41 0.93
CA TYR A 239 -0.58 -1.36 0.53
C TYR A 239 0.18 -0.46 1.49
N TYR A 240 1.30 -0.94 1.98
CA TYR A 240 2.26 -0.21 2.80
C TYR A 240 3.58 -0.09 2.03
N GLY A 241 3.88 1.12 1.57
CA GLY A 241 5.13 1.45 0.89
C GLY A 241 6.30 1.48 1.88
N LEU A 242 7.42 0.92 1.48
CA LEU A 242 8.68 0.93 2.22
C LEU A 242 9.68 1.91 1.61
N GLY A 243 9.48 2.27 0.33
CA GLY A 243 10.27 3.25 -0.37
C GLY A 243 9.89 4.68 -0.01
N ASN A 244 10.83 5.62 -0.10
CA ASN A 244 10.59 7.06 -0.05
C ASN A 244 10.51 7.60 -1.48
N ILE A 245 9.53 8.47 -1.78
CA ILE A 245 9.44 9.13 -3.09
C ILE A 245 10.45 10.25 -3.26
N TYR A 246 10.73 10.96 -2.18
CA TYR A 246 11.83 11.92 -2.09
C TYR A 246 13.09 11.22 -1.59
N GLY A 247 14.25 11.80 -1.79
CA GLY A 247 15.51 11.25 -1.31
C GLY A 247 15.51 11.00 0.20
N ALA A 248 16.36 10.10 0.66
CA ALA A 248 16.50 9.76 2.07
C ALA A 248 17.64 10.53 2.77
N SER A 249 18.10 11.63 2.19
CA SER A 249 19.19 12.40 2.77
C SER A 249 18.70 13.17 3.99
N LYS A 250 19.55 13.30 5.02
CA LYS A 250 19.27 14.14 6.20
C LYS A 250 19.15 15.64 5.86
N ARG A 251 19.44 16.03 4.63
CA ARG A 251 19.35 17.39 4.10
C ARG A 251 18.00 17.69 3.47
N ASP A 252 17.20 16.64 3.17
CA ASP A 252 15.90 16.82 2.57
C ASP A 252 14.91 17.34 3.61
N TYR A 253 13.94 18.10 3.16
CA TYR A 253 12.91 18.67 4.02
C TYR A 253 12.10 17.55 4.72
N PHE A 254 11.85 16.45 4.01
CA PHE A 254 11.18 15.28 4.53
C PHE A 254 12.15 14.10 4.65
N ALA A 255 12.36 13.63 5.88
CA ALA A 255 13.18 12.43 6.15
C ALA A 255 12.47 11.13 5.74
N ARG A 256 11.16 11.16 5.58
CA ARG A 256 10.32 10.03 5.19
C ARG A 256 9.15 10.50 4.33
N SER A 257 8.86 9.72 3.26
CA SER A 257 7.76 9.99 2.32
C SER A 257 7.31 8.69 1.66
N ASN A 258 6.56 7.85 2.38
CA ASN A 258 6.13 6.56 1.88
C ASN A 258 4.61 6.47 1.74
N PHE A 259 4.14 5.70 0.74
CA PHE A 259 2.73 5.53 0.44
C PHE A 259 2.00 4.61 1.42
N GLY A 260 0.75 4.96 1.70
CA GLY A 260 -0.25 4.08 2.30
C GLY A 260 -1.53 4.12 1.46
N ASN A 261 -1.92 3.00 0.86
CA ASN A 261 -3.06 2.95 -0.05
C ASN A 261 -4.07 1.91 0.38
N ILE A 262 -5.35 2.30 0.40
CA ILE A 262 -6.48 1.38 0.49
C ILE A 262 -7.06 1.25 -0.92
N VAL A 263 -7.30 0.02 -1.36
CA VAL A 263 -7.84 -0.28 -2.70
C VAL A 263 -9.07 -1.15 -2.55
N ILE A 264 -10.17 -0.75 -3.16
CA ILE A 264 -11.34 -1.60 -3.34
C ILE A 264 -11.40 -1.97 -4.81
N LYS A 265 -11.32 -3.26 -5.11
CA LYS A 265 -11.11 -3.75 -6.47
C LYS A 265 -12.08 -4.86 -6.85
N PHE A 266 -12.58 -4.78 -8.07
CA PHE A 266 -13.31 -5.83 -8.74
C PHE A 266 -12.40 -6.49 -9.77
N THR A 267 -12.39 -7.84 -9.82
CA THR A 267 -11.60 -8.61 -10.78
C THR A 267 -12.48 -9.66 -11.44
N TYR A 268 -12.37 -9.79 -12.74
CA TYR A 268 -12.97 -10.85 -13.52
C TYR A 268 -11.87 -11.75 -14.09
N LEU A 269 -11.94 -13.07 -13.80
CA LEU A 269 -10.98 -14.05 -14.30
C LEU A 269 -11.72 -15.14 -15.09
N PHE A 270 -11.08 -15.59 -16.15
CA PHE A 270 -11.49 -16.76 -16.92
C PHE A 270 -10.38 -17.79 -16.96
N ASP A 271 -10.75 -19.08 -16.90
CA ASP A 271 -9.77 -20.16 -16.87
C ASP A 271 -9.24 -20.44 -18.27
N ILE A 272 -7.91 -20.46 -18.40
CA ILE A 272 -7.19 -20.90 -19.61
C ILE A 272 -6.84 -22.37 -19.50
N ILE A 273 -6.31 -22.77 -18.35
CA ILE A 273 -5.88 -24.16 -18.08
C ILE A 273 -6.67 -24.62 -16.86
N ARG A 274 -7.27 -25.80 -16.96
CA ARG A 274 -7.96 -26.47 -15.86
C ARG A 274 -7.44 -27.88 -15.70
N THR A 275 -7.07 -28.24 -14.49
CA THR A 275 -6.80 -29.63 -14.14
C THR A 275 -8.09 -30.44 -14.28
N LYS A 276 -8.05 -31.53 -15.05
CA LYS A 276 -9.16 -32.49 -15.10
C LYS A 276 -9.24 -33.18 -13.73
N ASP A 277 -10.44 -33.19 -13.13
CA ASP A 277 -10.65 -33.97 -11.91
C ASP A 277 -10.29 -35.42 -12.20
N SER A 278 -9.22 -35.92 -11.60
CA SER A 278 -8.97 -37.34 -11.57
C SER A 278 -10.08 -37.94 -10.73
N LYS A 279 -11.10 -38.51 -11.39
CA LYS A 279 -12.04 -39.38 -10.70
C LYS A 279 -11.20 -40.55 -10.22
N ILE A 280 -10.82 -40.52 -8.96
CA ILE A 280 -10.38 -41.71 -8.25
C ILE A 280 -11.61 -42.62 -8.26
N LYS A 281 -11.53 -43.66 -9.09
CA LYS A 281 -12.49 -44.77 -9.06
C LYS A 281 -12.29 -45.58 -7.80
#